data_4bda6bc3872bec3b6e763f34b0b0b211
#
_entry.id   4bda6bc3872bec3b6e763f34b0b0b211
#
_cell.length_a   1.000
_cell.length_b   1.000
_cell.length_c   1.000
_cell.angle_alpha   90.00
_cell.angle_beta   90.00
_cell.angle_gamma   90.00
#
_symmetry.space_group_name_H-M   'P 1'
#
loop_
_entity.id
_entity.type
_entity.pdbx_description
1 polymer ?
#
loop_
_entity_poly.entity_id
_entity_poly.type
_entity_poly.pdbx_seq_one_letter_code
_entity_poly.pdbx_strand_id
1 'polypeptide(L)'
;VDLFFAVSGYGLVKSVGKKRINGTFLWKRFKTVYLPYLLIVGLIAVYDGGISGMTGWVSFLTGAEYWYIRNILVFYLAFYVVYRLSDRSWVRMLLMALCLTAYSGLLIWQGRALFWYISNVTFLFGMLLAQYERQLLKAAGFLYPLQLLALAVGMYFVIKTELAGYTVIPPL
;
A
#
# COMPACT_ATOMS: atom_id res chain seq x y z
N VAL A 1 -4.10 -6.10 0.15
CA VAL A 1 -3.34 -5.22 -0.75
C VAL A 1 -2.99 -3.91 -0.06
N ASP A 2 -3.92 -3.31 0.70
CA ASP A 2 -3.71 -2.01 1.36
C ASP A 2 -2.53 -2.01 2.33
N LEU A 3 -2.41 -3.05 3.15
CA LEU A 3 -1.25 -3.21 4.04
C LEU A 3 0.08 -3.23 3.25
N PHE A 4 0.09 -3.86 2.08
CA PHE A 4 1.26 -3.89 1.20
C PHE A 4 1.63 -2.48 0.72
N PHE A 5 0.66 -1.65 0.35
CA PHE A 5 0.91 -0.26 -0.04
C PHE A 5 1.39 0.58 1.15
N ALA A 6 0.80 0.41 2.33
CA ALA A 6 1.24 1.11 3.54
C ALA A 6 2.69 0.76 3.90
N VAL A 7 3.03 -0.53 3.94
CA VAL A 7 4.40 -1.00 4.21
C VAL A 7 5.39 -0.54 3.13
N SER A 8 4.96 -0.51 1.86
CA SER A 8 5.77 0.00 0.76
C SER A 8 6.07 1.49 0.93
N GLY A 9 5.06 2.32 1.22
CA GLY A 9 5.25 3.76 1.48
C GLY A 9 6.16 4.02 2.68
N TYR A 10 5.96 3.30 3.78
CA TYR A 10 6.81 3.35 4.96
C TYR A 10 8.26 2.97 4.64
N GLY A 11 8.47 1.83 3.98
CA GLY A 11 9.80 1.32 3.64
C GLY A 11 10.57 2.23 2.67
N LEU A 12 9.86 2.91 1.75
CA LEU A 12 10.46 3.88 0.84
C LEU A 12 11.04 5.07 1.60
N VAL A 13 10.26 5.70 2.46
CA VAL A 13 10.70 6.85 3.27
C VAL A 13 11.90 6.46 4.15
N LYS A 14 11.84 5.31 4.82
CA LYS A 14 12.94 4.82 5.67
C LYS A 14 14.21 4.51 4.89
N SER A 15 14.09 3.96 3.68
CA SER A 15 15.25 3.58 2.86
C SER A 15 16.03 4.78 2.32
N VAL A 16 15.35 5.90 2.10
CA VAL A 16 15.98 7.11 1.56
C VAL A 16 16.59 7.94 2.68
N GLY A 17 15.94 8.04 3.84
CA GLY A 17 16.36 8.88 4.94
C GLY A 17 16.61 10.33 4.49
N LYS A 18 17.82 10.88 4.79
CA LYS A 18 18.25 12.22 4.36
C LYS A 18 19.04 12.23 3.05
N LYS A 19 19.29 11.07 2.44
CA LYS A 19 20.11 10.97 1.22
C LYS A 19 19.30 11.33 -0.03
N ARG A 20 19.96 11.91 -1.03
CA ARG A 20 19.37 12.10 -2.35
C ARG A 20 19.17 10.75 -3.05
N ILE A 21 18.05 10.59 -3.73
CA ILE A 21 17.73 9.38 -4.47
C ILE A 21 18.55 9.32 -5.76
N ASN A 22 19.25 8.20 -5.97
CA ASN A 22 19.95 7.91 -7.22
C ASN A 22 19.09 7.02 -8.12
N GLY A 23 19.38 7.01 -9.43
CA GLY A 23 18.66 6.16 -10.40
C GLY A 23 18.71 4.67 -10.07
N THR A 24 19.77 4.20 -9.40
CA THR A 24 19.89 2.82 -8.90
C THR A 24 18.82 2.44 -7.86
N PHE A 25 18.24 3.44 -7.17
CA PHE A 25 17.15 3.22 -6.21
C PHE A 25 15.90 2.68 -6.92
N LEU A 26 15.48 3.38 -7.98
CA LEU A 26 14.30 2.97 -8.76
C LEU A 26 14.47 1.56 -9.34
N TRP A 27 15.66 1.27 -9.87
CA TRP A 27 16.00 -0.04 -10.42
C TRP A 27 15.94 -1.16 -9.38
N LYS A 28 16.47 -0.91 -8.17
CA LYS A 28 16.38 -1.89 -7.06
C LYS A 28 14.92 -2.17 -6.68
N ARG A 29 14.10 -1.14 -6.57
CA ARG A 29 12.67 -1.28 -6.22
C ARG A 29 11.87 -1.96 -7.32
N PHE A 30 12.14 -1.61 -8.56
CA PHE A 30 11.56 -2.27 -9.72
C PHE A 30 11.87 -3.77 -9.68
N LYS A 31 13.13 -4.16 -9.54
CA LYS A 31 13.50 -5.58 -9.43
C LYS A 31 12.81 -6.30 -8.27
N THR A 32 12.72 -5.67 -7.11
CA THR A 32 12.15 -6.30 -5.91
C THR A 32 10.65 -6.62 -6.06
N VAL A 33 9.91 -5.83 -6.82
CA VAL A 33 8.47 -6.00 -6.99
C VAL A 33 8.13 -6.66 -8.32
N TYR A 34 8.75 -6.20 -9.39
CA TYR A 34 8.39 -6.63 -10.73
C TYR A 34 8.97 -8.01 -11.10
N LEU A 35 10.16 -8.35 -10.60
CA LEU A 35 10.76 -9.65 -10.89
C LEU A 35 9.96 -10.82 -10.28
N PRO A 36 9.58 -10.80 -8.98
CA PRO A 36 8.68 -11.81 -8.42
C PRO A 36 7.32 -11.88 -9.13
N TYR A 37 6.77 -10.73 -9.51
CA TYR A 37 5.56 -10.68 -10.31
C TYR A 37 5.70 -11.45 -11.62
N LEU A 38 6.75 -11.15 -12.43
CA LEU A 38 7.00 -11.84 -13.68
C LEU A 38 7.18 -13.35 -13.51
N LEU A 39 7.86 -13.77 -12.44
CA LEU A 39 8.06 -15.19 -12.15
C LEU A 39 6.73 -15.89 -11.86
N ILE A 40 5.93 -15.33 -10.94
CA ILE A 40 4.67 -15.94 -10.51
C ILE A 40 3.67 -15.96 -11.68
N VAL A 41 3.46 -14.82 -12.34
CA VAL A 41 2.49 -14.74 -13.44
C VAL A 41 2.97 -15.50 -14.66
N GLY A 42 4.29 -15.55 -14.90
CA GLY A 42 4.88 -16.40 -15.94
C GLY A 42 4.63 -17.89 -15.69
N LEU A 43 4.78 -18.36 -14.47
CA LEU A 43 4.46 -19.75 -14.09
C LEU A 43 2.97 -20.06 -14.28
N ILE A 44 2.08 -19.15 -13.86
CA ILE A 44 0.63 -19.28 -14.07
C ILE A 44 0.32 -19.34 -15.58
N ALA A 45 0.90 -18.44 -16.35
CA ALA A 45 0.68 -18.41 -17.80
C ALA A 45 1.14 -19.71 -18.50
N VAL A 46 2.26 -20.29 -18.06
CA VAL A 46 2.72 -21.59 -18.59
C VAL A 46 1.75 -22.71 -18.21
N TYR A 47 1.21 -22.68 -16.97
CA TYR A 47 0.24 -23.67 -16.51
C TYR A 47 -1.09 -23.58 -17.29
N ASP A 48 -1.55 -22.38 -17.62
CA ASP A 48 -2.80 -22.10 -18.34
C ASP A 48 -2.67 -22.30 -19.88
N GLY A 49 -1.56 -22.87 -20.37
CA GLY A 49 -1.36 -23.16 -21.78
C GLY A 49 -0.61 -22.08 -22.57
N GLY A 50 -0.01 -21.14 -21.89
CA GLY A 50 0.87 -20.10 -22.45
C GLY A 50 0.16 -18.78 -22.75
N ILE A 51 0.98 -17.75 -22.98
CA ILE A 51 0.49 -16.40 -23.33
C ILE A 51 0.21 -16.36 -24.82
N SER A 52 -1.06 -16.23 -25.21
CA SER A 52 -1.47 -16.19 -26.61
C SER A 52 -1.59 -14.75 -27.13
N GLY A 53 -1.00 -14.51 -28.31
CA GLY A 53 -1.11 -13.26 -29.04
C GLY A 53 -0.32 -12.08 -28.43
N MET A 54 -0.18 -11.03 -29.23
CA MET A 54 0.58 -9.82 -28.84
C MET A 54 -0.07 -9.06 -27.68
N THR A 55 -1.40 -9.06 -27.62
CA THR A 55 -2.18 -8.42 -26.53
C THR A 55 -1.93 -9.12 -25.19
N GLY A 56 -1.84 -10.47 -25.17
CA GLY A 56 -1.52 -11.22 -23.96
C GLY A 56 -0.12 -10.90 -23.44
N TRP A 57 0.88 -10.83 -24.31
CA TRP A 57 2.23 -10.44 -23.94
C TRP A 57 2.31 -8.99 -23.39
N VAL A 58 1.58 -8.06 -24.02
CA VAL A 58 1.52 -6.67 -23.54
C VAL A 58 0.86 -6.62 -22.16
N SER A 59 -0.25 -7.31 -21.95
CA SER A 59 -0.92 -7.38 -20.65
C SER A 59 -0.02 -7.98 -19.57
N PHE A 60 0.68 -9.06 -19.90
CA PHE A 60 1.64 -9.72 -19.01
C PHE A 60 2.78 -8.78 -18.61
N LEU A 61 3.44 -8.15 -19.58
CA LEU A 61 4.58 -7.28 -19.31
C LEU A 61 4.19 -5.97 -18.63
N THR A 62 3.02 -5.42 -18.94
CA THR A 62 2.55 -4.16 -18.31
C THR A 62 1.86 -4.35 -16.97
N GLY A 63 1.56 -5.61 -16.60
CA GLY A 63 0.75 -5.90 -15.40
C GLY A 63 -0.68 -5.36 -15.51
N ALA A 64 -1.22 -5.26 -16.73
CA ALA A 64 -2.52 -4.63 -16.97
C ALA A 64 -3.67 -5.32 -16.24
N GLU A 65 -3.59 -6.65 -16.06
CA GLU A 65 -4.56 -7.46 -15.32
C GLU A 65 -4.42 -7.35 -13.81
N TYR A 66 -3.21 -7.00 -13.32
CA TYR A 66 -2.89 -6.93 -11.90
C TYR A 66 -2.77 -5.47 -11.46
N TRP A 67 -3.90 -4.84 -11.22
CA TRP A 67 -4.03 -3.43 -10.88
C TRP A 67 -3.05 -2.96 -9.78
N TYR A 68 -2.76 -3.78 -8.78
CA TYR A 68 -1.87 -3.44 -7.67
C TYR A 68 -0.41 -3.29 -8.10
N ILE A 69 0.08 -4.08 -9.08
CA ILE A 69 1.42 -3.96 -9.64
C ILE A 69 1.56 -2.64 -10.39
N ARG A 70 0.56 -2.30 -11.23
CA ARG A 70 0.56 -1.04 -11.95
C ARG A 70 0.56 0.15 -11.00
N ASN A 71 -0.28 0.11 -9.97
CA ASN A 71 -0.34 1.18 -8.97
C ASN A 71 0.98 1.34 -8.22
N ILE A 72 1.60 0.25 -7.75
CA ILE A 72 2.86 0.35 -6.99
C ILE A 72 4.01 0.88 -7.85
N LEU A 73 4.06 0.54 -9.14
CA LEU A 73 5.06 1.08 -10.07
C LEU A 73 4.88 2.59 -10.27
N VAL A 74 3.62 3.05 -10.43
CA VAL A 74 3.29 4.49 -10.51
C VAL A 74 3.70 5.21 -9.23
N PHE A 75 3.44 4.63 -8.04
CA PHE A 75 3.83 5.21 -6.76
C PHE A 75 5.36 5.31 -6.61
N TYR A 76 6.10 4.30 -7.05
CA TYR A 76 7.56 4.34 -7.01
C TYR A 76 8.13 5.41 -7.94
N LEU A 77 7.53 5.59 -9.12
CA LEU A 77 7.91 6.65 -10.06
C LEU A 77 7.59 8.04 -9.47
N ALA A 78 6.37 8.23 -8.96
CA ALA A 78 5.95 9.47 -8.31
C ALA A 78 6.86 9.80 -7.11
N PHE A 79 7.14 8.82 -6.26
CA PHE A 79 8.06 8.96 -5.14
C PHE A 79 9.46 9.39 -5.59
N TYR A 80 10.00 8.73 -6.62
CA TYR A 80 11.31 9.07 -7.17
C TYR A 80 11.37 10.51 -7.66
N VAL A 81 10.38 10.94 -8.45
CA VAL A 81 10.31 12.30 -8.99
C VAL A 81 10.19 13.33 -7.85
N VAL A 82 9.26 13.14 -6.93
CA VAL A 82 9.01 14.06 -5.82
C VAL A 82 10.23 14.20 -4.91
N TYR A 83 10.90 13.11 -4.60
CA TYR A 83 12.07 13.13 -3.73
C TYR A 83 13.33 13.68 -4.41
N ARG A 84 13.33 13.75 -5.73
CA ARG A 84 14.38 14.43 -6.50
C ARG A 84 14.14 15.92 -6.63
N LEU A 85 12.87 16.36 -6.65
CA LEU A 85 12.48 17.76 -6.82
C LEU A 85 12.65 18.60 -5.54
N SER A 86 12.48 18.02 -4.37
CA SER A 86 12.51 18.76 -3.10
C SER A 86 13.25 18.00 -2.01
N ASP A 87 14.00 18.76 -1.19
CA ASP A 87 14.65 18.21 0.02
C ASP A 87 13.82 18.46 1.29
N ARG A 88 12.79 19.32 1.21
CA ARG A 88 11.92 19.64 2.36
C ARG A 88 10.85 18.56 2.56
N SER A 89 10.82 17.98 3.74
CA SER A 89 9.95 16.85 4.06
C SER A 89 8.46 17.15 3.84
N TRP A 90 7.97 18.30 4.30
CA TRP A 90 6.56 18.68 4.13
C TRP A 90 6.19 18.92 2.66
N VAL A 91 7.12 19.48 1.85
CA VAL A 91 6.91 19.67 0.40
C VAL A 91 6.81 18.32 -0.31
N ARG A 92 7.65 17.34 0.07
CA ARG A 92 7.59 15.97 -0.46
C ARG A 92 6.22 15.34 -0.19
N MET A 93 5.70 15.49 1.02
CA MET A 93 4.39 14.95 1.38
C MET A 93 3.27 15.62 0.61
N LEU A 94 3.31 16.95 0.49
CA LEU A 94 2.32 17.71 -0.29
C LEU A 94 2.34 17.30 -1.77
N LEU A 95 3.52 17.28 -2.38
CA LEU A 95 3.67 16.88 -3.79
C LEU A 95 3.21 15.43 -4.00
N MET A 96 3.54 14.54 -3.08
CA MET A 96 3.11 13.15 -3.17
C MET A 96 1.59 13.01 -3.05
N ALA A 97 0.97 13.75 -2.12
CA ALA A 97 -0.48 13.80 -1.99
C ALA A 97 -1.14 14.33 -3.29
N LEU A 98 -0.60 15.39 -3.87
CA LEU A 98 -1.09 15.95 -5.15
C LEU A 98 -0.95 14.93 -6.30
N CYS A 99 0.20 14.25 -6.42
CA CYS A 99 0.41 13.23 -7.44
C CYS A 99 -0.58 12.07 -7.30
N LEU A 100 -0.79 11.58 -6.08
CA LEU A 100 -1.72 10.48 -5.83
C LEU A 100 -3.18 10.89 -6.04
N THR A 101 -3.56 12.11 -5.65
CA THR A 101 -4.90 12.64 -5.91
C THR A 101 -5.15 12.82 -7.41
N ALA A 102 -4.18 13.37 -8.16
CA ALA A 102 -4.28 13.49 -9.60
C ALA A 102 -4.39 12.12 -10.28
N TYR A 103 -3.60 11.15 -9.85
CA TYR A 103 -3.68 9.78 -10.34
C TYR A 103 -5.04 9.13 -10.02
N SER A 104 -5.58 9.33 -8.81
CA SER A 104 -6.92 8.86 -8.44
C SER A 104 -7.98 9.50 -9.32
N GLY A 105 -7.89 10.79 -9.59
CA GLY A 105 -8.80 11.51 -10.50
C GLY A 105 -8.78 10.93 -11.92
N LEU A 106 -7.60 10.59 -12.45
CA LEU A 106 -7.46 9.93 -13.74
C LEU A 106 -8.12 8.54 -13.76
N LEU A 107 -7.98 7.77 -12.69
CA LEU A 107 -8.60 6.44 -12.59
C LEU A 107 -10.13 6.53 -12.51
N ILE A 108 -10.66 7.52 -11.78
CA ILE A 108 -12.10 7.80 -11.70
C ILE A 108 -12.63 8.23 -13.08
N TRP A 109 -11.92 9.13 -13.77
CA TRP A 109 -12.29 9.56 -15.11
C TRP A 109 -12.31 8.39 -16.12
N GLN A 110 -11.41 7.41 -15.96
CA GLN A 110 -11.40 6.18 -16.76
C GLN A 110 -12.49 5.17 -16.35
N GLY A 111 -13.36 5.47 -15.38
CA GLY A 111 -14.39 4.56 -14.90
C GLY A 111 -13.86 3.33 -14.18
N ARG A 112 -12.66 3.40 -13.59
CA ARG A 112 -12.08 2.27 -12.85
C ARG A 112 -12.84 2.03 -11.54
N ALA A 113 -12.91 0.77 -11.11
CA ALA A 113 -13.56 0.39 -9.86
C ALA A 113 -12.90 1.04 -8.64
N LEU A 114 -13.66 1.24 -7.57
CA LEU A 114 -13.28 1.93 -6.33
C LEU A 114 -11.95 1.45 -5.75
N PHE A 115 -11.70 0.14 -5.76
CA PHE A 115 -10.49 -0.45 -5.19
C PHE A 115 -9.19 -0.04 -5.92
N TRP A 116 -9.27 0.50 -7.14
CA TRP A 116 -8.09 0.98 -7.87
C TRP A 116 -7.47 2.24 -7.26
N TYR A 117 -8.28 3.09 -6.66
CA TYR A 117 -7.83 4.40 -6.18
C TYR A 117 -7.93 4.59 -4.67
N ILE A 118 -8.76 3.82 -3.96
CA ILE A 118 -8.86 3.93 -2.50
C ILE A 118 -7.56 3.53 -1.81
N SER A 119 -6.85 2.55 -2.37
CA SER A 119 -5.57 2.07 -1.86
C SER A 119 -4.43 3.09 -1.97
N ASN A 120 -4.60 4.17 -2.76
CA ASN A 120 -3.60 5.23 -2.89
C ASN A 120 -3.41 5.98 -1.56
N VAL A 121 -4.49 6.11 -0.77
CA VAL A 121 -4.47 6.75 0.54
C VAL A 121 -3.61 5.94 1.53
N THR A 122 -3.65 4.62 1.47
CA THR A 122 -2.88 3.76 2.38
C THR A 122 -1.38 3.86 2.14
N PHE A 123 -0.95 4.07 0.90
CA PHE A 123 0.45 4.32 0.58
C PHE A 123 0.94 5.65 1.20
N LEU A 124 0.15 6.73 1.06
CA LEU A 124 0.46 8.01 1.68
C LEU A 124 0.49 7.91 3.21
N PHE A 125 -0.46 7.16 3.80
CA PHE A 125 -0.49 6.89 5.22
C PHE A 125 0.79 6.17 5.69
N GLY A 126 1.28 5.18 4.95
CA GLY A 126 2.56 4.52 5.22
C GLY A 126 3.74 5.49 5.23
N MET A 127 3.78 6.43 4.28
CA MET A 127 4.79 7.48 4.24
C MET A 127 4.71 8.42 5.45
N LEU A 128 3.51 8.84 5.85
CA LEU A 128 3.27 9.66 7.05
C LEU A 128 3.73 8.93 8.32
N LEU A 129 3.38 7.66 8.47
CA LEU A 129 3.85 6.83 9.58
C LEU A 129 5.37 6.83 9.68
N ALA A 130 6.08 6.63 8.56
CA ALA A 130 7.54 6.62 8.53
C ALA A 130 8.16 7.97 8.92
N GLN A 131 7.51 9.07 8.53
CA GLN A 131 7.99 10.42 8.80
C GLN A 131 7.80 10.81 10.26
N TYR A 132 6.64 10.48 10.83
CA TYR A 132 6.23 10.88 12.18
C TYR A 132 6.38 9.77 13.22
N GLU A 133 7.02 8.65 12.87
CA GLU A 133 7.15 7.46 13.72
C GLU A 133 7.58 7.78 15.15
N ARG A 134 8.63 8.59 15.33
CA ARG A 134 9.14 8.94 16.68
C ARG A 134 8.10 9.68 17.52
N GLN A 135 7.30 10.54 16.88
CA GLN A 135 6.25 11.30 17.57
C GLN A 135 5.08 10.38 17.91
N LEU A 136 4.70 9.51 16.96
CA LEU A 136 3.64 8.52 17.15
C LEU A 136 4.00 7.50 18.22
N LEU A 137 5.25 7.01 18.26
CA LEU A 137 5.69 6.10 19.30
C LEU A 137 5.70 6.75 20.68
N LYS A 138 6.09 8.03 20.78
CA LYS A 138 5.99 8.77 22.06
C LYS A 138 4.54 8.94 22.50
N ALA A 139 3.65 9.33 21.57
CA ALA A 139 2.23 9.46 21.85
C ALA A 139 1.59 8.11 22.21
N ALA A 140 1.93 7.06 21.46
CA ALA A 140 1.47 5.69 21.73
C ALA A 140 1.93 5.19 23.09
N GLY A 141 3.20 5.47 23.48
CA GLY A 141 3.72 5.12 24.82
C GLY A 141 2.96 5.81 25.96
N PHE A 142 2.62 7.08 25.77
CA PHE A 142 1.81 7.81 26.75
C PHE A 142 0.36 7.29 26.83
N LEU A 143 -0.21 6.90 25.68
CA LEU A 143 -1.58 6.39 25.59
C LEU A 143 -1.68 4.87 25.78
N TYR A 144 -0.56 4.17 26.00
CA TYR A 144 -0.52 2.71 26.10
C TYR A 144 -1.51 2.13 27.15
N PRO A 145 -1.62 2.70 28.38
CA PRO A 145 -2.59 2.19 29.35
C PRO A 145 -4.03 2.33 28.87
N LEU A 146 -4.35 3.42 28.17
CA LEU A 146 -5.68 3.67 27.62
C LEU A 146 -6.00 2.70 26.46
N GLN A 147 -5.02 2.41 25.63
CA GLN A 147 -5.14 1.42 24.55
C GLN A 147 -5.39 0.01 25.09
N LEU A 148 -4.67 -0.39 26.14
CA LEU A 148 -4.91 -1.67 26.81
C LEU A 148 -6.30 -1.75 27.42
N LEU A 149 -6.75 -0.67 28.06
CA LEU A 149 -8.10 -0.60 28.62
C LEU A 149 -9.17 -0.71 27.53
N ALA A 150 -9.02 0.02 26.41
CA ALA A 150 -9.94 -0.04 25.28
C ALA A 150 -9.99 -1.44 24.65
N LEU A 151 -8.84 -2.12 24.56
CA LEU A 151 -8.73 -3.48 24.05
C LEU A 151 -9.41 -4.48 24.99
N ALA A 152 -9.20 -4.35 26.30
CA ALA A 152 -9.84 -5.18 27.32
C ALA A 152 -11.37 -5.03 27.32
N VAL A 153 -11.84 -3.77 27.23
CA VAL A 153 -13.28 -3.47 27.12
C VAL A 153 -13.86 -4.03 25.81
N GLY A 154 -13.17 -3.86 24.68
CA GLY A 154 -13.59 -4.42 23.40
C GLY A 154 -13.68 -5.93 23.43
N MET A 155 -12.68 -6.62 23.98
CA MET A 155 -12.70 -8.07 24.17
C MET A 155 -13.85 -8.51 25.08
N TYR A 156 -14.09 -7.80 26.17
CA TYR A 156 -15.22 -8.09 27.06
C TYR A 156 -16.56 -8.04 26.31
N PHE A 157 -16.78 -7.00 25.47
CA PHE A 157 -18.00 -6.89 24.69
C PHE A 157 -18.13 -8.02 23.64
N VAL A 158 -17.04 -8.38 22.95
CA VAL A 158 -17.04 -9.49 21.97
C VAL A 158 -17.40 -10.80 22.69
N ILE A 159 -16.74 -11.11 23.81
CA ILE A 159 -17.04 -12.34 24.57
C ILE A 159 -18.49 -12.35 25.06
N LYS A 160 -18.99 -11.21 25.54
CA LYS A 160 -20.38 -11.09 26.02
C LYS A 160 -21.39 -11.31 24.88
N THR A 161 -21.14 -10.78 23.68
CA THR A 161 -22.03 -10.97 22.53
C THR A 161 -22.02 -12.41 22.02
N GLU A 162 -20.85 -13.05 21.99
CA GLU A 162 -20.72 -14.47 21.64
C GLU A 162 -21.46 -15.36 22.65
N LEU A 163 -21.26 -15.17 23.94
CA LEU A 163 -21.95 -15.92 24.99
C LEU A 163 -23.48 -15.72 24.95
N ALA A 164 -23.94 -14.49 24.65
CA ALA A 164 -25.38 -14.21 24.50
C ALA A 164 -25.96 -14.93 23.28
N GLY A 165 -25.18 -15.10 22.20
CA GLY A 165 -25.60 -15.85 21.01
C GLY A 165 -25.82 -17.34 21.29
N TYR A 166 -25.01 -17.94 22.17
CA TYR A 166 -25.15 -19.37 22.55
C TYR A 166 -26.34 -19.63 23.48
N THR A 167 -26.83 -18.65 24.23
CA THR A 167 -27.98 -18.82 25.15
C THR A 167 -29.33 -18.75 24.46
N VAL A 168 -29.38 -18.44 23.17
CA VAL A 168 -30.63 -18.29 22.36
C VAL A 168 -30.96 -19.56 21.55
N ILE A 169 -30.19 -20.63 21.67
CA ILE A 169 -30.57 -21.93 21.04
C ILE A 169 -31.63 -22.57 21.92
N PRO A 170 -32.91 -22.65 21.50
CA PRO A 170 -33.94 -23.36 22.26
C PRO A 170 -33.58 -24.83 22.33
N PRO A 171 -33.85 -25.54 23.46
CA PRO A 171 -33.70 -26.98 23.53
C PRO A 171 -34.69 -27.60 22.54
N LEU A 172 -34.17 -28.56 21.72
CA LEU A 172 -34.96 -29.39 20.80
C LEU A 172 -35.90 -30.34 21.62
#